data_094dd9360ded7250191cb6985cc93f9f
#
_entry.id   094dd9360ded7250191cb6985cc93f9f
#
_cell.length_a   1.000
_cell.length_b   1.000
_cell.length_c   1.000
_cell.angle_alpha   90.00
_cell.angle_beta   90.00
_cell.angle_gamma   90.00
#
_symmetry.space_group_name_H-M   'P 1'
#
loop_
_entity.id
_entity.type
_entity.pdbx_description
1 polymer ?
#
loop_
_entity_poly.entity_id
_entity_poly.type
_entity_poly.pdbx_seq_one_letter_code
_entity_poly.pdbx_strand_id
1 'polypeptide(L)'
;MIKLMALLFKKPGLTDEEFQRYWKEKHGPLVKKIIPGLRKYTQNHFLTLPGLKYEGDGFVELWFDDLETVKKYLAWRQTDGGRVLLDDEDKFVDRSKTVRYIVEEYFVIK
;
A
#
# COMPACT_ATOMS: atom_id res chain seq x y z
N MET A 1 13.44 -12.05 -2.08
CA MET A 1 13.02 -10.94 -1.22
C MET A 1 11.55 -11.11 -0.86
N ILE A 2 11.18 -10.76 0.33
CA ILE A 2 9.81 -10.86 0.80
C ILE A 2 9.09 -9.57 0.50
N LYS A 3 7.83 -9.64 0.05
CA LYS A 3 7.05 -8.43 -0.12
C LYS A 3 5.68 -8.55 0.52
N LEU A 4 5.19 -7.42 1.01
CA LEU A 4 3.83 -7.27 1.47
C LEU A 4 3.05 -6.57 0.38
N MET A 5 1.94 -7.17 -0.03
CA MET A 5 1.05 -6.62 -1.05
C MET A 5 -0.26 -6.23 -0.38
N ALA A 6 -0.85 -5.13 -0.80
CA ALA A 6 -2.13 -4.71 -0.26
C ALA A 6 -3.06 -4.23 -1.38
N LEU A 7 -4.26 -4.78 -1.40
CA LEU A 7 -5.34 -4.31 -2.25
C LEU A 7 -6.07 -3.20 -1.49
N LEU A 8 -6.11 -2.01 -2.07
CA LEU A 8 -6.68 -0.84 -1.45
C LEU A 8 -8.04 -0.51 -2.05
N PHE A 9 -8.94 -0.06 -1.18
CA PHE A 9 -10.26 0.46 -1.58
C PHE A 9 -10.31 1.94 -1.21
N LYS A 10 -10.71 2.77 -2.14
CA LYS A 10 -10.75 4.21 -1.87
C LYS A 10 -11.81 4.56 -0.84
N LYS A 11 -11.54 5.61 -0.10
CA LYS A 11 -12.47 6.13 0.90
C LYS A 11 -13.77 6.57 0.21
N PRO A 12 -14.95 6.24 0.78
CA PRO A 12 -16.22 6.72 0.23
C PRO A 12 -16.23 8.24 0.11
N GLY A 13 -16.76 8.73 -1.00
CA GLY A 13 -16.83 10.16 -1.28
C GLY A 13 -15.70 10.72 -2.12
N LEU A 14 -14.62 9.96 -2.32
CA LEU A 14 -13.54 10.37 -3.21
C LEU A 14 -13.79 9.88 -4.62
N THR A 15 -13.43 10.69 -5.61
CA THR A 15 -13.36 10.22 -6.99
C THR A 15 -12.08 9.39 -7.18
N ASP A 16 -12.03 8.61 -8.25
CA ASP A 16 -10.82 7.85 -8.58
C ASP A 16 -9.62 8.79 -8.76
N GLU A 17 -9.83 9.94 -9.39
CA GLU A 17 -8.77 10.93 -9.59
C GLU A 17 -8.24 11.49 -8.27
N GLU A 18 -9.14 11.82 -7.35
CA GLU A 18 -8.75 12.33 -6.03
C GLU A 18 -7.97 11.28 -5.24
N PHE A 19 -8.42 10.03 -5.25
CA PHE A 19 -7.74 8.91 -4.60
C PHE A 19 -6.33 8.72 -5.16
N GLN A 20 -6.20 8.65 -6.48
CA GLN A 20 -4.92 8.41 -7.14
C GLN A 20 -3.95 9.56 -6.93
N ARG A 21 -4.44 10.80 -6.98
CA ARG A 21 -3.61 11.97 -6.78
C ARG A 21 -3.07 12.05 -5.37
N TYR A 22 -3.93 11.85 -4.37
CA TYR A 22 -3.51 11.85 -2.96
C TYR A 22 -2.48 10.75 -2.70
N TRP A 23 -2.75 9.56 -3.19
CA TRP A 23 -1.88 8.41 -3.02
C TRP A 23 -0.48 8.69 -3.58
N LYS A 24 -0.42 9.21 -4.80
CA LYS A 24 0.84 9.49 -5.49
C LYS A 24 1.58 10.69 -4.89
N GLU A 25 0.88 11.80 -4.68
CA GLU A 25 1.52 13.08 -4.35
C GLU A 25 1.74 13.30 -2.88
N LYS A 26 0.89 12.75 -2.01
CA LYS A 26 0.94 12.96 -0.56
C LYS A 26 1.38 11.72 0.19
N HIS A 27 0.71 10.60 -0.03
CA HIS A 27 0.98 9.39 0.73
C HIS A 27 2.30 8.73 0.32
N GLY A 28 2.60 8.67 -0.98
CA GLY A 28 3.83 8.06 -1.47
C GLY A 28 5.10 8.63 -0.84
N PRO A 29 5.27 9.96 -0.85
CA PRO A 29 6.43 10.57 -0.20
C PRO A 29 6.51 10.27 1.30
N LEU A 30 5.38 10.20 1.99
CA LEU A 30 5.35 9.87 3.42
C LEU A 30 5.81 8.43 3.66
N VAL A 31 5.29 7.47 2.87
CA VAL A 31 5.68 6.06 2.95
C VAL A 31 7.19 5.91 2.79
N LYS A 32 7.74 6.55 1.77
CA LYS A 32 9.18 6.51 1.49
C LYS A 32 10.00 6.99 2.68
N LYS A 33 9.47 7.97 3.41
CA LYS A 33 10.20 8.64 4.50
C LYS A 33 10.15 7.87 5.81
N ILE A 34 9.03 7.22 6.15
CA ILE A 34 8.79 6.78 7.53
C ILE A 34 8.73 5.27 7.74
N ILE A 35 8.49 4.46 6.72
CA ILE A 35 8.36 3.01 6.93
C ILE A 35 9.73 2.39 7.23
N PRO A 36 9.90 1.78 8.42
CA PRO A 36 11.18 1.18 8.77
C PRO A 36 11.42 -0.11 7.97
N GLY A 37 12.66 -0.29 7.50
CA GLY A 37 13.10 -1.50 6.81
C GLY A 37 12.60 -1.63 5.37
N LEU A 38 11.91 -0.63 4.85
CA LEU A 38 11.39 -0.67 3.49
C LEU A 38 12.53 -0.55 2.47
N ARG A 39 12.59 -1.50 1.52
CA ARG A 39 13.64 -1.53 0.48
C ARG A 39 13.15 -1.01 -0.86
N LYS A 40 11.91 -1.34 -1.21
CA LYS A 40 11.32 -0.93 -2.48
C LYS A 40 9.81 -0.75 -2.27
N TYR A 41 9.23 0.18 -2.99
CA TYR A 41 7.81 0.51 -2.87
C TYR A 41 7.26 0.85 -4.24
N THR A 42 6.13 0.24 -4.61
CA THR A 42 5.43 0.58 -5.84
C THR A 42 3.95 0.79 -5.56
N GLN A 43 3.39 1.71 -6.29
CA GLN A 43 1.95 1.93 -6.37
C GLN A 43 1.48 1.46 -7.73
N ASN A 44 0.45 0.63 -7.76
CA ASN A 44 -0.17 0.19 -9.00
C ASN A 44 -1.55 0.85 -9.08
N HIS A 45 -1.65 1.88 -9.91
CA HIS A 45 -2.87 2.64 -10.11
C HIS A 45 -3.70 1.94 -11.20
N PHE A 46 -4.91 1.52 -10.84
CA PHE A 46 -5.76 0.79 -11.78
C PHE A 46 -6.22 1.68 -12.93
N LEU A 47 -6.13 1.14 -14.14
CA LEU A 47 -6.59 1.81 -15.34
C LEU A 47 -7.94 1.22 -15.75
N THR A 48 -8.93 2.09 -15.96
CA THR A 48 -10.26 1.65 -16.35
C THR A 48 -10.28 1.30 -17.84
N LEU A 49 -10.77 0.11 -18.16
CA LEU A 49 -11.02 -0.33 -19.53
C LEU A 49 -12.44 -0.82 -19.65
N PRO A 50 -13.13 -0.52 -20.79
CA PRO A 50 -14.49 -1.03 -21.01
C PRO A 50 -14.53 -2.55 -20.89
N GLY A 51 -15.50 -3.06 -20.16
CA GLY A 51 -15.71 -4.50 -20.00
C GLY A 51 -14.88 -5.15 -18.90
N LEU A 52 -13.94 -4.43 -18.27
CA LEU A 52 -13.19 -4.94 -17.14
C LEU A 52 -13.75 -4.38 -15.83
N LYS A 53 -13.92 -5.27 -14.86
CA LYS A 53 -14.32 -4.92 -13.50
C LYS A 53 -13.25 -5.36 -12.54
N TYR A 54 -12.88 -4.49 -11.60
CA TYR A 54 -11.82 -4.75 -10.63
C TYR A 54 -12.37 -4.81 -9.22
N GLU A 55 -11.78 -5.71 -8.42
CA GLU A 55 -11.85 -5.58 -6.98
C GLU A 55 -10.88 -4.49 -6.56
N GLY A 56 -11.36 -3.53 -5.76
CA GLY A 56 -10.51 -2.47 -5.22
C GLY A 56 -10.15 -1.39 -6.24
N ASP A 57 -9.28 -0.49 -5.79
CA ASP A 57 -8.97 0.74 -6.50
C ASP A 57 -7.47 0.93 -6.76
N GLY A 58 -6.64 0.11 -6.15
CA GLY A 58 -5.20 0.15 -6.35
C GLY A 58 -4.50 -0.96 -5.61
N PHE A 59 -3.26 -1.24 -6.00
CA PHE A 59 -2.47 -2.32 -5.44
C PHE A 59 -1.10 -1.80 -5.06
N VAL A 60 -0.73 -1.93 -3.79
CA VAL A 60 0.58 -1.50 -3.30
C VAL A 60 1.49 -2.70 -3.07
N GLU A 61 2.78 -2.51 -3.32
CA GLU A 61 3.79 -3.52 -3.05
C GLU A 61 4.93 -2.90 -2.27
N LEU A 62 5.28 -3.55 -1.16
CA LEU A 62 6.35 -3.14 -0.26
C LEU A 62 7.33 -4.29 -0.14
N TRP A 63 8.61 -4.05 -0.47
CA TRP A 63 9.65 -5.08 -0.39
C TRP A 63 10.48 -4.90 0.88
N PHE A 64 10.76 -6.03 1.54
CA PHE A 64 11.57 -6.09 2.74
C PHE A 64 12.62 -7.21 2.58
N ASP A 65 13.71 -7.14 3.35
CA ASP A 65 14.78 -8.14 3.25
C ASP A 65 14.30 -9.53 3.66
N ASP A 66 13.48 -9.61 4.71
CA ASP A 66 13.08 -10.89 5.28
C ASP A 66 11.73 -10.77 6.02
N LEU A 67 11.23 -11.92 6.45
CA LEU A 67 9.96 -12.00 7.15
C LEU A 67 9.98 -11.29 8.51
N GLU A 68 11.13 -11.32 9.20
CA GLU A 68 11.26 -10.62 10.48
C GLU A 68 11.08 -9.12 10.34
N THR A 69 11.61 -8.54 9.26
CA THR A 69 11.44 -7.11 8.97
C THR A 69 9.98 -6.78 8.67
N VAL A 70 9.26 -7.66 7.97
CA VAL A 70 7.82 -7.50 7.74
C VAL A 70 7.06 -7.49 9.07
N LYS A 71 7.37 -8.44 9.95
CA LYS A 71 6.75 -8.50 11.29
C LYS A 71 7.00 -7.23 12.09
N LYS A 72 8.22 -6.71 12.04
CA LYS A 72 8.57 -5.44 12.69
C LYS A 72 7.78 -4.27 12.13
N TYR A 73 7.61 -4.21 10.81
CA TYR A 73 6.79 -3.20 10.18
C TYR A 73 5.33 -3.27 10.64
N LEU A 74 4.75 -4.47 10.66
CA LEU A 74 3.36 -4.65 11.10
C LEU A 74 3.18 -4.24 12.57
N ALA A 75 4.14 -4.57 13.43
CA ALA A 75 4.12 -4.15 14.82
C ALA A 75 4.28 -2.62 14.95
N TRP A 76 5.17 -2.02 14.15
CA TRP A 76 5.39 -0.58 14.14
C TRP A 76 4.12 0.19 13.77
N ARG A 77 3.27 -0.36 12.90
CA ARG A 77 1.98 0.28 12.54
C ARG A 77 1.12 0.55 13.77
N GLN A 78 1.27 -0.22 14.85
CA GLN A 78 0.49 -0.09 16.07
C GLN A 78 1.12 0.86 17.09
N THR A 79 2.26 1.45 16.78
CA THR A 79 2.95 2.41 17.65
C THR A 79 2.56 3.84 17.30
N ASP A 80 2.98 4.79 18.15
CA ASP A 80 2.76 6.21 17.88
C ASP A 80 3.42 6.65 16.57
N GLY A 81 4.60 6.10 16.26
CA GLY A 81 5.28 6.39 14.99
C GLY A 81 4.48 5.91 13.78
N GLY A 82 3.91 4.72 13.88
CA GLY A 82 3.06 4.16 12.84
C GLY A 82 1.72 4.86 12.70
N ARG A 83 1.25 5.49 13.76
CA ARG A 83 -0.02 6.22 13.73
C ARG A 83 -0.03 7.32 12.68
N VAL A 84 1.10 7.93 12.43
CA VAL A 84 1.23 8.94 11.38
C VAL A 84 0.85 8.36 10.03
N LEU A 85 1.31 7.12 9.75
CA LEU A 85 0.98 6.42 8.51
C LEU A 85 -0.51 6.08 8.44
N LEU A 86 -1.07 5.53 9.53
CA LEU A 86 -2.48 5.13 9.57
C LEU A 86 -3.41 6.33 9.40
N ASP A 87 -3.10 7.44 10.05
CA ASP A 87 -3.90 8.65 9.92
C ASP A 87 -3.89 9.18 8.49
N ASP A 88 -2.76 9.05 7.79
CA ASP A 88 -2.67 9.44 6.40
C ASP A 88 -3.45 8.48 5.49
N GLU A 89 -3.38 7.18 5.77
CA GLU A 89 -4.17 6.18 5.05
C GLU A 89 -5.67 6.50 5.16
N ASP A 90 -6.13 6.89 6.33
CA ASP A 90 -7.54 7.20 6.57
C ASP A 90 -8.06 8.40 5.76
N LYS A 91 -7.16 9.20 5.20
CA LYS A 91 -7.55 10.34 4.38
C LYS A 91 -8.01 9.93 2.98
N PHE A 92 -7.59 8.77 2.49
CA PHE A 92 -7.91 8.36 1.12
C PHE A 92 -8.30 6.88 0.96
N VAL A 93 -8.08 6.04 1.98
CA VAL A 93 -8.35 4.60 1.94
C VAL A 93 -9.43 4.25 2.95
N ASP A 94 -10.31 3.32 2.57
CA ASP A 94 -11.16 2.62 3.52
C ASP A 94 -10.35 1.43 4.06
N ARG A 95 -9.69 1.62 5.20
CA ARG A 95 -8.80 0.61 5.79
C ARG A 95 -9.53 -0.67 6.19
N SER A 96 -10.82 -0.57 6.49
CA SER A 96 -11.60 -1.75 6.88
C SER A 96 -11.70 -2.77 5.75
N LYS A 97 -11.52 -2.35 4.51
CA LYS A 97 -11.59 -3.21 3.32
C LYS A 97 -10.24 -3.64 2.80
N THR A 98 -9.14 -3.09 3.31
CA THR A 98 -7.80 -3.43 2.84
C THR A 98 -7.51 -4.91 3.00
N VAL A 99 -7.02 -5.55 1.94
CA VAL A 99 -6.63 -6.97 1.95
C VAL A 99 -5.12 -7.04 1.78
N ARG A 100 -4.45 -7.74 2.70
CA ARG A 100 -2.98 -7.85 2.69
C ARG A 100 -2.53 -9.27 2.43
N TYR A 101 -1.41 -9.39 1.71
CA TYR A 101 -0.76 -10.64 1.42
C TYR A 101 0.73 -10.50 1.70
N ILE A 102 1.33 -11.52 2.30
CA ILE A 102 2.79 -11.59 2.47
C ILE A 102 3.26 -12.71 1.56
N VAL A 103 4.16 -12.39 0.64
CA VAL A 103 4.58 -13.34 -0.40
C VAL A 103 6.10 -13.36 -0.53
N GLU A 104 6.60 -14.49 -0.98
CA GLU A 104 7.98 -14.61 -1.44
C GLU A 104 7.95 -14.52 -2.96
N GLU A 105 8.71 -13.56 -3.51
CA GLU A 105 8.70 -13.27 -4.93
C GLU A 105 9.79 -14.05 -5.64
N TYR A 106 9.41 -14.75 -6.71
CA TYR A 106 10.35 -15.46 -7.57
C TYR A 106 10.30 -14.87 -8.97
N PHE A 107 11.46 -14.45 -9.47
CA PHE A 107 11.57 -13.98 -10.85
C PHE A 107 11.82 -15.17 -11.77
N VAL A 108 10.78 -15.63 -12.44
CA VAL A 108 10.90 -16.73 -13.42
C VAL A 108 11.52 -16.20 -14.71
N ILE A 109 11.12 -15.01 -15.12
CA ILE A 109 11.73 -14.23 -16.21
C ILE A 109 11.92 -12.83 -15.71
N LYS A 110 13.14 -12.33 -15.84
CA LYS A 110 13.45 -10.97 -15.39
C LYS A 110 13.16 -9.92 -16.45
#